data_5a11b4e14d5843b2dc2169ad3f23d0c5
#
_entry.id   5a11b4e14d5843b2dc2169ad3f23d0c5
#
_cell.length_a   1.000
_cell.length_b   1.000
_cell.length_c   1.000
_cell.angle_alpha   90.00
_cell.angle_beta   90.00
_cell.angle_gamma   90.00
#
_symmetry.space_group_name_H-M   'P 1'
#
loop_
_entity.id
_entity.type
_entity.pdbx_description
1 polymer ?
#
loop_
_entity_poly.entity_id
_entity_poly.type
_entity_poly.pdbx_seq_one_letter_code
_entity_poly.pdbx_strand_id
1 'polypeptide(L)'
;MESTKFKSKPKLTIYLYATFSMLFWGLSFVWVKIAYEYYRPITLVTIRLFVATIILAIFLIFRKPKVKIEKKDLPVFALLAFFEPFCYFLGESFGMQFVSSTLASVIIAMIPVIAPFFTFIFYREKLSLSGFLGLFISFSGVLFLIIDKNFKLVAELKGILLLFFAVFSSIGYSLIVKKLTLKYDSITIITMQNGFGFAYFLPFFLIFDFKHFITVTPDIRLITTILQLSIFASVLSFILFTSVIRQLGINTSNIFTNLIPLFTALFSFIILKEKFNFQKIAGILLVLFGVFASQIDLNSIFKRKKIKNQ
;
A
#
# COMPACT_ATOMS: atom_id res chain seq x y z
N MET A 1 29.75 -11.58 -19.85
CA MET A 1 28.91 -12.75 -20.20
C MET A 1 28.31 -13.28 -18.92
N GLU A 2 27.19 -12.72 -18.47
CA GLU A 2 26.43 -13.21 -17.29
C GLU A 2 25.29 -14.08 -17.79
N SER A 3 25.32 -15.31 -17.34
CA SER A 3 24.36 -16.35 -17.67
C SER A 3 22.92 -15.90 -17.36
N THR A 4 22.08 -15.83 -18.37
CA THR A 4 20.63 -15.81 -18.26
C THR A 4 20.17 -17.05 -17.48
N LYS A 5 20.09 -16.94 -16.15
CA LYS A 5 19.35 -17.91 -15.35
C LYS A 5 17.90 -17.88 -15.85
N PHE A 6 17.49 -18.95 -16.53
CA PHE A 6 16.08 -19.23 -16.83
C PHE A 6 15.28 -19.03 -15.55
N LYS A 7 14.49 -17.93 -15.48
CA LYS A 7 13.53 -17.72 -14.40
C LYS A 7 12.50 -18.83 -14.51
N SER A 8 12.56 -19.82 -13.62
CA SER A 8 11.47 -20.80 -13.47
C SER A 8 10.14 -20.04 -13.35
N LYS A 9 9.09 -20.55 -14.01
CA LYS A 9 7.75 -19.94 -13.91
C LYS A 9 7.40 -19.72 -12.43
N PRO A 10 6.89 -18.55 -12.05
CA PRO A 10 6.55 -18.27 -10.66
C PRO A 10 5.55 -19.32 -10.17
N LYS A 11 5.82 -19.90 -9.01
CA LYS A 11 4.95 -20.92 -8.42
C LYS A 11 3.62 -20.27 -8.04
N LEU A 12 2.52 -21.01 -8.10
CA LEU A 12 1.18 -20.57 -7.66
C LEU A 12 1.21 -19.88 -6.28
N THR A 13 2.09 -20.35 -5.39
CA THR A 13 2.31 -19.78 -4.06
C THR A 13 2.57 -18.27 -4.06
N ILE A 14 3.27 -17.74 -5.09
CA ILE A 14 3.57 -16.30 -5.15
C ILE A 14 2.32 -15.48 -5.47
N TYR A 15 1.44 -15.98 -6.31
CA TYR A 15 0.16 -15.35 -6.61
C TYR A 15 -0.76 -15.36 -5.37
N LEU A 16 -0.74 -16.45 -4.60
CA LEU A 16 -1.44 -16.51 -3.32
C LEU A 16 -0.86 -15.48 -2.32
N TYR A 17 0.46 -15.34 -2.23
CA TYR A 17 1.08 -14.32 -1.39
C TYR A 17 0.61 -12.90 -1.79
N ALA A 18 0.57 -12.60 -3.08
CA ALA A 18 0.07 -11.32 -3.56
C ALA A 18 -1.39 -11.12 -3.15
N THR A 19 -2.26 -12.11 -3.38
CA THR A 19 -3.69 -12.01 -3.06
C THR A 19 -3.93 -11.84 -1.57
N PHE A 20 -3.26 -12.64 -0.71
CA PHE A 20 -3.39 -12.49 0.75
C PHE A 20 -2.86 -11.16 1.27
N SER A 21 -1.76 -10.63 0.71
CA SER A 21 -1.31 -9.28 1.05
C SER A 21 -2.39 -8.25 0.80
N MET A 22 -3.03 -8.29 -0.36
CA MET A 22 -4.08 -7.34 -0.74
C MET A 22 -5.34 -7.52 0.10
N LEU A 23 -5.70 -8.77 0.46
CA LEU A 23 -6.80 -9.08 1.36
C LEU A 23 -6.59 -8.40 2.73
N PHE A 24 -5.40 -8.59 3.32
CA PHE A 24 -5.11 -8.03 4.65
C PHE A 24 -4.98 -6.50 4.60
N TRP A 25 -4.40 -5.92 3.54
CA TRP A 25 -4.42 -4.47 3.37
C TRP A 25 -5.83 -3.94 3.10
N GLY A 26 -6.67 -4.65 2.35
CA GLY A 26 -8.09 -4.28 2.19
C GLY A 26 -8.84 -4.26 3.52
N LEU A 27 -8.61 -5.27 4.37
CA LEU A 27 -9.15 -5.32 5.73
C LEU A 27 -8.60 -4.21 6.64
N SER A 28 -7.33 -3.80 6.45
CA SER A 28 -6.73 -2.77 7.30
C SER A 28 -7.45 -1.43 7.21
N PHE A 29 -8.00 -1.05 6.07
CA PHE A 29 -8.81 0.16 5.93
C PHE A 29 -10.08 0.12 6.81
N VAL A 30 -10.64 -1.07 6.99
CA VAL A 30 -11.79 -1.29 7.88
C VAL A 30 -11.37 -1.26 9.34
N TRP A 31 -10.32 -1.98 9.70
CA TRP A 31 -9.80 -2.01 11.07
C TRP A 31 -9.33 -0.65 11.56
N VAL A 32 -8.71 0.16 10.70
CA VAL A 32 -8.32 1.54 11.02
C VAL A 32 -9.53 2.38 11.40
N LYS A 33 -10.66 2.26 10.67
CA LYS A 33 -11.90 2.97 11.02
C LYS A 33 -12.46 2.55 12.37
N ILE A 34 -12.41 1.26 12.70
CA ILE A 34 -12.82 0.77 14.01
C ILE A 34 -11.92 1.32 15.11
N ALA A 35 -10.59 1.31 14.90
CA ALA A 35 -9.64 1.80 15.88
C ALA A 35 -9.75 3.32 16.12
N TYR A 36 -10.23 4.09 15.12
CA TYR A 36 -10.47 5.55 15.28
C TYR A 36 -11.65 5.88 16.20
N GLU A 37 -12.47 4.92 16.57
CA GLU A 37 -13.47 5.10 17.62
C GLU A 37 -12.81 5.30 19.00
N TYR A 38 -11.53 4.89 19.15
CA TYR A 38 -10.78 4.89 20.41
C TYR A 38 -9.54 5.78 20.35
N TYR A 39 -8.71 5.64 19.31
CA TYR A 39 -7.40 6.27 19.22
C TYR A 39 -7.28 7.21 18.03
N ARG A 40 -6.47 8.24 18.23
CA ARG A 40 -6.05 9.16 17.16
C ARG A 40 -5.05 8.49 16.20
N PRO A 41 -4.88 9.00 14.98
CA PRO A 41 -4.00 8.40 13.98
C PRO A 41 -2.58 8.10 14.45
N ILE A 42 -1.91 9.05 15.10
CA ILE A 42 -0.53 8.90 15.56
C ILE A 42 -0.43 7.76 16.60
N THR A 43 -1.33 7.73 17.56
CA THR A 43 -1.41 6.66 18.56
C THR A 43 -1.56 5.30 17.90
N LEU A 44 -2.54 5.17 17.01
CA LEU A 44 -2.82 3.91 16.33
C LEU A 44 -1.61 3.40 15.55
N VAL A 45 -0.99 4.28 14.76
CA VAL A 45 0.19 3.91 13.95
C VAL A 45 1.38 3.55 14.85
N THR A 46 1.61 4.32 15.92
CA THR A 46 2.72 4.04 16.85
C THR A 46 2.57 2.68 17.50
N ILE A 47 1.37 2.35 18.02
CA ILE A 47 1.13 1.07 18.71
C ILE A 47 1.25 -0.10 17.72
N ARG A 48 0.65 0.00 16.52
CA ARG A 48 0.72 -1.08 15.53
C ARG A 48 2.17 -1.35 15.08
N LEU A 49 2.99 -0.30 14.89
CA LEU A 49 4.39 -0.44 14.54
C LEU A 49 5.23 -1.00 15.71
N PHE A 50 4.94 -0.58 16.93
CA PHE A 50 5.58 -1.12 18.13
C PHE A 50 5.33 -2.63 18.26
N VAL A 51 4.07 -3.05 18.22
CA VAL A 51 3.69 -4.47 18.31
C VAL A 51 4.29 -5.27 17.15
N ALA A 52 4.22 -4.74 15.92
CA ALA A 52 4.83 -5.38 14.75
C ALA A 52 6.36 -5.53 14.89
N THR A 53 7.04 -4.51 15.42
CA THR A 53 8.49 -4.53 15.66
C THR A 53 8.87 -5.61 16.68
N ILE A 54 8.11 -5.74 17.77
CA ILE A 54 8.35 -6.78 18.79
C ILE A 54 8.17 -8.18 18.17
N ILE A 55 7.08 -8.42 17.46
CA ILE A 55 6.80 -9.71 16.82
C ILE A 55 7.93 -10.10 15.86
N LEU A 56 8.37 -9.15 15.03
CA LEU A 56 9.43 -9.37 14.05
C LEU A 56 10.81 -9.54 14.71
N ALA A 57 11.10 -8.77 15.76
CA ALA A 57 12.35 -8.92 16.52
C ALA A 57 12.44 -10.30 17.18
N ILE A 58 11.37 -10.74 17.83
CA ILE A 58 11.27 -12.11 18.40
C ILE A 58 11.51 -13.15 17.30
N PHE A 59 10.85 -13.01 16.15
CA PHE A 59 11.01 -13.94 15.05
C PHE A 59 12.46 -13.98 14.51
N LEU A 60 13.15 -12.84 14.42
CA LEU A 60 14.55 -12.77 14.00
C LEU A 60 15.52 -13.43 15.01
N ILE A 61 15.23 -13.37 16.31
CA ILE A 61 16.04 -14.05 17.34
C ILE A 61 16.05 -15.55 17.08
N PHE A 62 14.90 -16.15 16.80
CA PHE A 62 14.79 -17.60 16.54
C PHE A 62 15.30 -18.01 15.16
N ARG A 63 15.09 -17.18 14.13
CA ARG A 63 15.42 -17.57 12.74
C ARG A 63 16.85 -17.25 12.32
N LYS A 64 17.51 -16.29 12.94
CA LYS A 64 18.76 -15.64 12.53
C LYS A 64 18.73 -15.11 11.09
N PRO A 65 19.06 -13.84 10.84
CA PRO A 65 19.05 -13.27 9.50
C PRO A 65 20.08 -14.00 8.63
N LYS A 66 19.71 -14.27 7.36
CA LYS A 66 20.63 -14.91 6.39
C LYS A 66 21.86 -14.05 6.08
N VAL A 67 21.70 -12.74 6.15
CA VAL A 67 22.75 -11.75 5.89
C VAL A 67 22.76 -10.75 7.03
N LYS A 68 23.93 -10.51 7.63
CA LYS A 68 24.07 -9.47 8.65
C LYS A 68 23.85 -8.09 8.03
N ILE A 69 23.12 -7.22 8.75
CA ILE A 69 22.87 -5.85 8.32
C ILE A 69 24.19 -5.07 8.36
N GLU A 70 24.58 -4.52 7.24
CA GLU A 70 25.77 -3.68 7.14
C GLU A 70 25.45 -2.26 7.60
N LYS A 71 26.35 -1.66 8.39
CA LYS A 71 26.16 -0.29 8.90
C LYS A 71 25.93 0.75 7.79
N LYS A 72 26.57 0.56 6.63
CA LYS A 72 26.41 1.46 5.47
C LYS A 72 25.00 1.43 4.86
N ASP A 73 24.22 0.38 5.12
CA ASP A 73 22.84 0.25 4.61
C ASP A 73 21.79 0.80 5.58
N LEU A 74 22.16 1.12 6.83
CA LEU A 74 21.25 1.71 7.82
C LEU A 74 20.58 3.00 7.32
N PRO A 75 21.29 3.96 6.67
CA PRO A 75 20.63 5.14 6.11
C PRO A 75 19.60 4.80 5.02
N VAL A 76 19.83 3.72 4.24
CA VAL A 76 18.88 3.27 3.22
C VAL A 76 17.61 2.68 3.85
N PHE A 77 17.76 1.93 4.95
CA PHE A 77 16.63 1.45 5.74
C PHE A 77 15.87 2.60 6.41
N ALA A 78 16.58 3.58 6.95
CA ALA A 78 15.96 4.77 7.51
C ALA A 78 15.17 5.54 6.43
N LEU A 79 15.76 5.75 5.24
CA LEU A 79 15.07 6.39 4.12
C LEU A 79 13.86 5.55 3.62
N LEU A 80 13.97 4.23 3.59
CA LEU A 80 12.84 3.34 3.29
C LEU A 80 11.69 3.59 4.26
N ALA A 81 11.98 3.55 5.56
CA ALA A 81 10.98 3.75 6.61
C ALA A 81 10.42 5.18 6.66
N PHE A 82 11.21 6.17 6.24
CA PHE A 82 10.75 7.56 6.09
C PHE A 82 9.65 7.66 5.03
N PHE A 83 9.84 7.04 3.85
CA PHE A 83 8.78 7.00 2.86
C PHE A 83 7.61 6.13 3.32
N GLU A 84 7.88 4.90 3.77
CA GLU A 84 6.85 4.01 4.29
C GLU A 84 7.45 3.15 5.42
N PRO A 85 6.96 3.27 6.66
CA PRO A 85 5.62 3.72 7.04
C PRO A 85 5.44 5.21 7.37
N PHE A 86 6.50 6.04 7.54
CA PHE A 86 6.31 7.35 8.16
C PHE A 86 5.45 8.30 7.30
N CYS A 87 5.92 8.75 6.14
CA CYS A 87 5.15 9.66 5.29
C CYS A 87 3.86 9.03 4.78
N TYR A 88 3.89 7.73 4.42
CA TYR A 88 2.72 7.02 3.95
C TYR A 88 1.61 7.02 5.01
N PHE A 89 1.89 6.58 6.25
CA PHE A 89 0.87 6.55 7.29
C PHE A 89 0.45 7.93 7.79
N LEU A 90 1.31 8.96 7.70
CA LEU A 90 0.85 10.33 7.91
C LEU A 90 -0.25 10.68 6.90
N GLY A 91 -0.01 10.46 5.62
CA GLY A 91 -1.00 10.73 4.58
C GLY A 91 -2.26 9.86 4.70
N GLU A 92 -2.08 8.53 4.75
CA GLU A 92 -3.18 7.57 4.83
C GLU A 92 -4.01 7.77 6.11
N SER A 93 -3.37 7.76 7.28
CA SER A 93 -4.09 7.75 8.55
C SER A 93 -4.82 9.06 8.82
N PHE A 94 -4.19 10.22 8.54
CA PHE A 94 -4.90 11.49 8.65
C PHE A 94 -5.92 11.67 7.52
N GLY A 95 -5.62 11.23 6.30
CA GLY A 95 -6.56 11.26 5.18
C GLY A 95 -7.83 10.47 5.46
N MET A 96 -7.69 9.29 6.03
CA MET A 96 -8.83 8.42 6.38
C MET A 96 -9.76 8.99 7.47
N GLN A 97 -9.38 10.02 8.19
CA GLN A 97 -10.32 10.72 9.09
C GLN A 97 -11.44 11.45 8.31
N PHE A 98 -11.16 11.88 7.09
CA PHE A 98 -12.01 12.75 6.27
C PHE A 98 -12.72 12.03 5.11
N VAL A 99 -12.38 10.77 4.85
CA VAL A 99 -12.95 9.97 3.76
C VAL A 99 -13.40 8.59 4.24
N SER A 100 -14.24 7.92 3.45
CA SER A 100 -14.63 6.53 3.73
C SER A 100 -13.46 5.55 3.46
N SER A 101 -13.50 4.36 4.07
CA SER A 101 -12.51 3.30 3.83
C SER A 101 -12.43 2.92 2.36
N THR A 102 -13.58 2.79 1.70
CA THR A 102 -13.65 2.46 0.27
C THR A 102 -12.98 3.55 -0.59
N LEU A 103 -13.28 4.83 -0.36
CA LEU A 103 -12.68 5.92 -1.14
C LEU A 103 -11.16 5.99 -0.91
N ALA A 104 -10.71 5.83 0.34
CA ALA A 104 -9.28 5.79 0.65
C ALA A 104 -8.56 4.68 -0.12
N SER A 105 -9.09 3.46 -0.09
CA SER A 105 -8.49 2.32 -0.79
C SER A 105 -8.45 2.49 -2.31
N VAL A 106 -9.46 3.14 -2.90
CA VAL A 106 -9.50 3.44 -4.35
C VAL A 106 -8.42 4.46 -4.72
N ILE A 107 -8.22 5.51 -3.92
CA ILE A 107 -7.15 6.48 -4.17
C ILE A 107 -5.77 5.81 -4.05
N ILE A 108 -5.56 4.97 -3.04
CA ILE A 108 -4.29 4.24 -2.87
C ILE A 108 -4.05 3.26 -4.04
N ALA A 109 -5.10 2.67 -4.60
CA ALA A 109 -4.97 1.80 -5.79
C ALA A 109 -4.53 2.56 -7.06
N MET A 110 -4.41 3.87 -7.04
CA MET A 110 -3.81 4.63 -8.15
C MET A 110 -2.28 4.54 -8.20
N ILE A 111 -1.61 3.99 -7.18
CA ILE A 111 -0.14 3.83 -7.16
C ILE A 111 0.40 3.23 -8.48
N PRO A 112 -0.09 2.08 -9.00
CA PRO A 112 0.45 1.48 -10.22
C PRO A 112 0.18 2.29 -11.50
N VAL A 113 -0.77 3.22 -11.44
CA VAL A 113 -1.09 4.11 -12.58
C VAL A 113 -0.19 5.33 -12.57
N ILE A 114 0.11 5.86 -11.40
CA ILE A 114 0.91 7.07 -11.22
C ILE A 114 2.42 6.75 -11.28
N ALA A 115 2.84 5.59 -10.76
CA ALA A 115 4.26 5.20 -10.71
C ALA A 115 4.99 5.27 -12.07
N PRO A 116 4.41 4.84 -13.22
CA PRO A 116 5.04 4.95 -14.53
C PRO A 116 5.39 6.38 -14.95
N PHE A 117 4.64 7.40 -14.48
CA PHE A 117 4.97 8.81 -14.73
C PHE A 117 6.28 9.21 -14.06
N PHE A 118 6.50 8.74 -12.83
CA PHE A 118 7.74 8.99 -12.12
C PHE A 118 8.91 8.25 -12.77
N THR A 119 8.72 7.02 -13.24
CA THR A 119 9.76 6.32 -13.99
C THR A 119 10.07 7.01 -15.31
N PHE A 120 9.08 7.57 -16.00
CA PHE A 120 9.29 8.40 -17.17
C PHE A 120 10.13 9.66 -16.86
N ILE A 121 9.77 10.39 -15.81
CA ILE A 121 10.47 11.65 -15.44
C ILE A 121 11.91 11.37 -14.98
N PHE A 122 12.10 10.38 -14.10
CA PHE A 122 13.40 10.14 -13.45
C PHE A 122 14.33 9.21 -14.25
N TYR A 123 13.77 8.25 -14.97
CA TYR A 123 14.54 7.24 -15.72
C TYR A 123 14.38 7.35 -17.22
N ARG A 124 13.61 8.34 -17.73
CA ARG A 124 13.30 8.55 -19.15
C ARG A 124 12.73 7.30 -19.85
N GLU A 125 12.10 6.41 -19.11
CA GLU A 125 11.38 5.27 -19.65
C GLU A 125 10.14 5.77 -20.41
N LYS A 126 9.92 5.26 -21.64
CA LYS A 126 8.77 5.72 -22.46
C LYS A 126 7.45 5.33 -21.81
N LEU A 127 6.59 6.32 -21.59
CA LEU A 127 5.18 6.08 -21.25
C LEU A 127 4.49 5.40 -22.43
N SER A 128 3.80 4.29 -22.15
CA SER A 128 2.96 3.64 -23.14
C SER A 128 1.65 4.44 -23.31
N LEU A 129 1.07 4.39 -24.50
CA LEU A 129 -0.25 4.99 -24.75
C LEU A 129 -1.32 4.40 -23.80
N SER A 130 -1.25 3.09 -23.54
CA SER A 130 -2.11 2.41 -22.57
C SER A 130 -1.93 2.95 -21.16
N GLY A 131 -0.70 3.24 -20.72
CA GLY A 131 -0.42 3.87 -19.44
C GLY A 131 -1.10 5.23 -19.31
N PHE A 132 -1.00 6.07 -20.36
CA PHE A 132 -1.65 7.38 -20.38
C PHE A 132 -3.18 7.29 -20.37
N LEU A 133 -3.77 6.44 -21.20
CA LEU A 133 -5.23 6.23 -21.24
C LEU A 133 -5.74 5.63 -19.91
N GLY A 134 -5.02 4.67 -19.36
CA GLY A 134 -5.35 4.07 -18.07
C GLY A 134 -5.34 5.08 -16.92
N LEU A 135 -4.36 6.00 -16.90
CA LEU A 135 -4.33 7.10 -15.93
C LEU A 135 -5.58 7.98 -16.07
N PHE A 136 -5.90 8.41 -17.28
CA PHE A 136 -7.05 9.28 -17.53
C PHE A 136 -8.36 8.63 -17.09
N ILE A 137 -8.57 7.36 -17.42
CA ILE A 137 -9.76 6.60 -17.03
C ILE A 137 -9.82 6.43 -15.51
N SER A 138 -8.71 6.04 -14.85
CA SER A 138 -8.66 5.89 -13.40
C SER A 138 -8.93 7.21 -12.68
N PHE A 139 -8.33 8.31 -13.16
CA PHE A 139 -8.54 9.63 -12.57
C PHE A 139 -9.99 10.09 -12.72
N SER A 140 -10.60 9.84 -13.89
CA SER A 140 -12.03 10.10 -14.11
C SER A 140 -12.91 9.28 -13.14
N GLY A 141 -12.55 8.02 -12.88
CA GLY A 141 -13.24 7.19 -11.88
C GLY A 141 -13.13 7.74 -10.46
N VAL A 142 -11.96 8.24 -10.06
CA VAL A 142 -11.79 8.92 -8.76
C VAL A 142 -12.63 10.20 -8.72
N LEU A 143 -12.59 11.04 -9.75
CA LEU A 143 -13.44 12.22 -9.81
C LEU A 143 -14.92 11.89 -9.68
N PHE A 144 -15.36 10.80 -10.34
CA PHE A 144 -16.74 10.34 -10.24
C PHE A 144 -17.12 9.86 -8.83
N LEU A 145 -16.16 9.37 -8.05
CA LEU A 145 -16.36 8.98 -6.66
C LEU A 145 -16.42 10.16 -5.69
N ILE A 146 -15.65 11.22 -5.96
CA ILE A 146 -15.51 12.36 -5.02
C ILE A 146 -16.48 13.50 -5.29
N ILE A 147 -17.15 13.53 -6.45
CA ILE A 147 -18.12 14.57 -6.83
C ILE A 147 -19.52 13.97 -6.84
N ASP A 148 -20.46 14.57 -6.12
CA ASP A 148 -21.88 14.17 -6.14
C ASP A 148 -22.62 14.74 -7.36
N LYS A 149 -23.91 14.38 -7.49
CA LYS A 149 -24.78 14.89 -8.57
C LYS A 149 -24.96 16.41 -8.55
N ASN A 150 -24.68 17.08 -7.46
CA ASN A 150 -24.77 18.54 -7.30
C ASN A 150 -23.41 19.23 -7.46
N PHE A 151 -22.42 18.53 -8.02
CA PHE A 151 -21.03 18.99 -8.14
C PHE A 151 -20.36 19.38 -6.82
N LYS A 152 -20.81 18.78 -5.69
CA LYS A 152 -20.19 18.95 -4.38
C LYS A 152 -19.27 17.77 -4.08
N LEU A 153 -18.20 18.05 -3.33
CA LEU A 153 -17.30 17.00 -2.87
C LEU A 153 -18.01 16.10 -1.83
N VAL A 154 -18.00 14.80 -2.05
CA VAL A 154 -18.52 13.78 -1.13
C VAL A 154 -17.64 13.61 0.09
N ALA A 155 -16.37 14.04 0.00
CA ALA A 155 -15.37 13.96 1.05
C ALA A 155 -14.59 15.28 1.12
N GLU A 156 -13.97 15.55 2.26
CA GLU A 156 -13.15 16.74 2.42
C GLU A 156 -11.91 16.67 1.52
N LEU A 157 -11.65 17.76 0.78
CA LEU A 157 -10.47 17.88 -0.10
C LEU A 157 -9.16 17.59 0.64
N LYS A 158 -9.07 18.01 1.90
CA LYS A 158 -7.92 17.75 2.76
C LYS A 158 -7.61 16.24 2.87
N GLY A 159 -8.63 15.41 3.06
CA GLY A 159 -8.47 13.96 3.15
C GLY A 159 -7.98 13.36 1.82
N ILE A 160 -8.51 13.84 0.71
CA ILE A 160 -8.11 13.41 -0.64
C ILE A 160 -6.62 13.76 -0.90
N LEU A 161 -6.21 15.00 -0.59
CA LEU A 161 -4.82 15.44 -0.76
C LEU A 161 -3.84 14.66 0.11
N LEU A 162 -4.21 14.35 1.35
CA LEU A 162 -3.41 13.53 2.25
C LEU A 162 -3.24 12.10 1.71
N LEU A 163 -4.27 11.51 1.11
CA LEU A 163 -4.18 10.20 0.48
C LEU A 163 -3.30 10.22 -0.77
N PHE A 164 -3.35 11.26 -1.59
CA PHE A 164 -2.41 11.41 -2.70
C PHE A 164 -0.97 11.59 -2.21
N PHE A 165 -0.74 12.29 -1.11
CA PHE A 165 0.58 12.34 -0.46
C PHE A 165 1.07 10.94 -0.07
N ALA A 166 0.19 10.07 0.48
CA ALA A 166 0.51 8.67 0.75
C ALA A 166 0.86 7.91 -0.53
N VAL A 167 0.11 8.11 -1.64
CA VAL A 167 0.40 7.50 -2.94
C VAL A 167 1.81 7.86 -3.43
N PHE A 168 2.18 9.15 -3.40
CA PHE A 168 3.52 9.60 -3.80
C PHE A 168 4.61 9.03 -2.90
N SER A 169 4.35 8.93 -1.61
CA SER A 169 5.26 8.33 -0.65
C SER A 169 5.51 6.85 -0.94
N SER A 170 4.46 6.08 -1.22
CA SER A 170 4.58 4.66 -1.58
C SER A 170 5.34 4.42 -2.88
N ILE A 171 5.29 5.35 -3.84
CA ILE A 171 6.11 5.30 -5.03
C ILE A 171 7.60 5.41 -4.66
N GLY A 172 7.97 6.37 -3.80
CA GLY A 172 9.33 6.50 -3.28
C GLY A 172 9.82 5.24 -2.55
N TYR A 173 8.97 4.68 -1.70
CA TYR A 173 9.22 3.39 -1.03
C TYR A 173 9.53 2.28 -2.01
N SER A 174 8.71 2.12 -3.05
CA SER A 174 8.83 1.05 -4.04
C SER A 174 10.21 1.03 -4.74
N LEU A 175 10.77 2.22 -5.02
CA LEU A 175 12.08 2.35 -5.65
C LEU A 175 13.22 1.89 -4.73
N ILE A 176 13.08 2.14 -3.41
CA ILE A 176 14.11 1.81 -2.41
C ILE A 176 14.03 0.32 -2.05
N VAL A 177 12.83 -0.20 -1.78
CA VAL A 177 12.65 -1.59 -1.35
C VAL A 177 13.16 -2.58 -2.37
N LYS A 178 13.02 -2.30 -3.67
CA LYS A 178 13.57 -3.15 -4.74
C LYS A 178 15.08 -3.37 -4.60
N LYS A 179 15.84 -2.31 -4.30
CA LYS A 179 17.29 -2.40 -4.10
C LYS A 179 17.63 -3.30 -2.90
N LEU A 180 16.90 -3.13 -1.79
CA LEU A 180 17.12 -3.91 -0.58
C LEU A 180 16.76 -5.39 -0.75
N THR A 181 15.73 -5.72 -1.55
CA THR A 181 15.35 -7.12 -1.83
C THR A 181 16.41 -7.93 -2.57
N LEU A 182 17.38 -7.27 -3.21
CA LEU A 182 18.52 -7.95 -3.85
C LEU A 182 19.53 -8.47 -2.82
N LYS A 183 19.61 -7.85 -1.64
CA LYS A 183 20.61 -8.15 -0.62
C LYS A 183 20.03 -8.82 0.63
N TYR A 184 18.88 -8.35 1.08
CA TYR A 184 18.26 -8.78 2.33
C TYR A 184 16.99 -9.59 2.07
N ASP A 185 16.64 -10.49 2.98
CA ASP A 185 15.36 -11.19 2.94
C ASP A 185 14.22 -10.27 3.41
N SER A 186 12.98 -10.64 3.03
CA SER A 186 11.79 -9.82 3.30
C SER A 186 11.59 -9.55 4.79
N ILE A 187 11.88 -10.54 5.65
CA ILE A 187 11.68 -10.39 7.10
C ILE A 187 12.65 -9.36 7.68
N THR A 188 13.92 -9.43 7.29
CA THR A 188 14.94 -8.45 7.69
C THR A 188 14.54 -7.04 7.25
N ILE A 189 14.10 -6.88 5.99
CA ILE A 189 13.66 -5.57 5.48
C ILE A 189 12.50 -5.04 6.30
N ILE A 190 11.46 -5.84 6.51
CA ILE A 190 10.25 -5.38 7.20
C ILE A 190 10.50 -5.13 8.69
N THR A 191 11.40 -5.90 9.32
CA THR A 191 11.81 -5.62 10.72
C THR A 191 12.46 -4.25 10.85
N MET A 192 13.43 -3.95 9.98
CA MET A 192 14.10 -2.64 9.98
C MET A 192 13.12 -1.51 9.66
N GLN A 193 12.25 -1.72 8.67
CA GLN A 193 11.22 -0.78 8.27
C GLN A 193 10.27 -0.43 9.42
N ASN A 194 9.73 -1.43 10.13
CA ASN A 194 8.83 -1.19 11.27
C ASN A 194 9.57 -0.56 12.44
N GLY A 195 10.81 -0.99 12.74
CA GLY A 195 11.62 -0.43 13.81
C GLY A 195 11.95 1.06 13.62
N PHE A 196 12.43 1.44 12.43
CA PHE A 196 12.65 2.86 12.10
C PHE A 196 11.33 3.62 12.04
N GLY A 197 10.28 3.03 11.50
CA GLY A 197 8.95 3.64 11.47
C GLY A 197 8.42 3.93 12.87
N PHE A 198 8.53 2.98 13.80
CA PHE A 198 8.20 3.20 15.20
C PHE A 198 9.04 4.33 15.80
N ALA A 199 10.35 4.35 15.55
CA ALA A 199 11.23 5.40 16.05
C ALA A 199 10.84 6.80 15.52
N TYR A 200 10.37 6.91 14.27
CA TYR A 200 9.88 8.17 13.73
C TYR A 200 8.56 8.62 14.35
N PHE A 201 7.62 7.72 14.60
CA PHE A 201 6.33 8.07 15.19
C PHE A 201 6.37 8.31 16.70
N LEU A 202 7.32 7.69 17.42
CA LEU A 202 7.41 7.76 18.88
C LEU A 202 7.47 9.19 19.44
N PRO A 203 8.31 10.10 18.93
CA PRO A 203 8.34 11.49 19.42
C PRO A 203 6.99 12.20 19.25
N PHE A 204 6.34 12.03 18.10
CA PHE A 204 5.03 12.63 17.84
C PHE A 204 3.96 12.07 18.77
N PHE A 205 3.98 10.77 19.02
CA PHE A 205 3.09 10.13 19.98
C PHE A 205 3.27 10.70 21.39
N LEU A 206 4.51 10.79 21.86
CA LEU A 206 4.80 11.29 23.21
C LEU A 206 4.38 12.76 23.40
N ILE A 207 4.56 13.59 22.35
CA ILE A 207 4.26 15.03 22.44
C ILE A 207 2.75 15.28 22.28
N PHE A 208 2.08 14.65 21.32
CA PHE A 208 0.72 15.06 20.92
C PHE A 208 -0.38 14.15 21.44
N ASP A 209 -0.10 12.85 21.61
CA ASP A 209 -1.17 11.87 21.83
C ASP A 209 -1.05 11.09 23.15
N PHE A 210 0.09 11.15 23.83
CA PHE A 210 0.31 10.36 25.06
C PHE A 210 -0.75 10.63 26.14
N LYS A 211 -1.12 11.91 26.35
CA LYS A 211 -2.17 12.27 27.31
C LYS A 211 -3.51 11.63 26.97
N HIS A 212 -3.89 11.60 25.69
CA HIS A 212 -5.12 10.94 25.25
C HIS A 212 -5.01 9.42 25.40
N PHE A 213 -3.88 8.84 25.05
CA PHE A 213 -3.66 7.39 25.13
C PHE A 213 -3.92 6.84 26.53
N ILE A 214 -3.41 7.51 27.58
CA ILE A 214 -3.58 7.07 28.97
C ILE A 214 -5.00 7.23 29.52
N THR A 215 -5.87 8.00 28.85
CA THR A 215 -7.28 8.17 29.25
C THR A 215 -8.21 7.15 28.63
N VAL A 216 -7.77 6.44 27.58
CA VAL A 216 -8.59 5.44 26.90
C VAL A 216 -8.47 4.10 27.62
N THR A 217 -9.58 3.54 28.04
CA THR A 217 -9.65 2.18 28.57
C THR A 217 -9.83 1.21 27.40
N PRO A 218 -8.83 0.35 27.08
CA PRO A 218 -8.94 -0.57 25.96
C PRO A 218 -9.93 -1.70 26.28
N ASP A 219 -10.85 -1.93 25.37
CA ASP A 219 -11.73 -3.10 25.38
C ASP A 219 -11.18 -4.21 24.45
N ILE A 220 -11.84 -5.35 24.45
CA ILE A 220 -11.43 -6.50 23.63
C ILE A 220 -11.51 -6.19 22.13
N ARG A 221 -12.44 -5.32 21.70
CA ARG A 221 -12.60 -4.92 20.29
C ARG A 221 -11.39 -4.10 19.83
N LEU A 222 -10.94 -3.16 20.63
CA LEU A 222 -9.75 -2.36 20.36
C LEU A 222 -8.49 -3.22 20.33
N ILE A 223 -8.29 -4.08 21.34
CA ILE A 223 -7.12 -4.95 21.45
C ILE A 223 -7.02 -5.88 20.25
N THR A 224 -8.11 -6.55 19.88
CA THR A 224 -8.14 -7.45 18.72
C THR A 224 -7.89 -6.68 17.42
N THR A 225 -8.45 -5.49 17.28
CA THR A 225 -8.23 -4.64 16.08
C THR A 225 -6.77 -4.22 15.94
N ILE A 226 -6.11 -3.82 17.04
CA ILE A 226 -4.68 -3.48 17.04
C ILE A 226 -3.83 -4.70 16.68
N LEU A 227 -4.12 -5.86 17.25
CA LEU A 227 -3.42 -7.10 16.92
C LEU A 227 -3.60 -7.49 15.44
N GLN A 228 -4.82 -7.37 14.91
CA GLN A 228 -5.11 -7.61 13.50
C GLN A 228 -4.31 -6.65 12.59
N LEU A 229 -4.29 -5.35 12.89
CA LEU A 229 -3.50 -4.36 12.16
C LEU A 229 -2.00 -4.66 12.23
N SER A 230 -1.50 -5.02 13.41
CA SER A 230 -0.08 -5.29 13.61
C SER A 230 0.36 -6.57 12.91
N ILE A 231 -0.35 -7.67 13.12
CA ILE A 231 0.03 -9.00 12.61
C ILE A 231 -0.25 -9.10 11.12
N PHE A 232 -1.49 -8.83 10.69
CA PHE A 232 -1.87 -9.08 9.30
C PHE A 232 -1.44 -7.95 8.38
N ALA A 233 -1.67 -6.68 8.74
CA ALA A 233 -1.38 -5.57 7.84
C ALA A 233 0.07 -5.10 7.91
N SER A 234 0.69 -5.01 9.12
CA SER A 234 2.06 -4.49 9.26
C SER A 234 3.14 -5.56 9.17
N VAL A 235 2.86 -6.83 9.48
CA VAL A 235 3.84 -7.92 9.40
C VAL A 235 3.59 -8.79 8.18
N LEU A 236 2.49 -9.53 8.14
CA LEU A 236 2.26 -10.55 7.11
C LEU A 236 2.15 -9.96 5.72
N SER A 237 1.30 -8.93 5.52
CA SER A 237 1.12 -8.32 4.20
C SER A 237 2.43 -7.82 3.62
N PHE A 238 3.23 -7.08 4.40
CA PHE A 238 4.50 -6.56 3.92
C PHE A 238 5.53 -7.66 3.64
N ILE A 239 5.63 -8.71 4.48
CA ILE A 239 6.53 -9.85 4.22
C ILE A 239 6.13 -10.55 2.92
N LEU A 240 4.83 -10.84 2.75
CA LEU A 240 4.32 -11.50 1.56
C LEU A 240 4.54 -10.62 0.33
N PHE A 241 4.17 -9.35 0.37
CA PHE A 241 4.31 -8.44 -0.76
C PHE A 241 5.77 -8.16 -1.14
N THR A 242 6.66 -7.97 -0.16
CA THR A 242 8.10 -7.84 -0.43
C THR A 242 8.66 -9.09 -1.09
N SER A 243 8.15 -10.28 -0.72
CA SER A 243 8.51 -11.55 -1.37
C SER A 243 7.99 -11.61 -2.81
N VAL A 244 6.81 -11.05 -3.08
CA VAL A 244 6.24 -10.92 -4.43
C VAL A 244 7.09 -9.96 -5.27
N ILE A 245 7.44 -8.78 -4.75
CA ILE A 245 8.32 -7.82 -5.44
C ILE A 245 9.65 -8.45 -5.81
N ARG A 246 10.23 -9.25 -4.91
CA ARG A 246 11.50 -9.95 -5.15
C ARG A 246 11.42 -10.92 -6.34
N GLN A 247 10.29 -11.62 -6.51
CA GLN A 247 10.15 -12.66 -7.53
C GLN A 247 9.53 -12.16 -8.83
N LEU A 248 8.51 -11.31 -8.78
CA LEU A 248 7.79 -10.82 -9.95
C LEU A 248 8.28 -9.43 -10.42
N GLY A 249 8.99 -8.69 -9.57
CA GLY A 249 9.35 -7.29 -9.80
C GLY A 249 8.24 -6.33 -9.43
N ILE A 250 8.55 -5.03 -9.36
CA ILE A 250 7.63 -3.98 -8.87
C ILE A 250 6.37 -3.90 -9.73
N ASN A 251 6.54 -3.77 -11.06
CA ASN A 251 5.42 -3.51 -11.97
C ASN A 251 4.36 -4.61 -11.89
N THR A 252 4.79 -5.89 -11.93
CA THR A 252 3.86 -7.02 -11.82
C THR A 252 3.24 -7.12 -10.42
N SER A 253 4.01 -6.84 -9.37
CA SER A 253 3.50 -6.87 -7.99
C SER A 253 2.44 -5.80 -7.77
N ASN A 254 2.64 -4.59 -8.28
CA ASN A 254 1.71 -3.48 -8.14
C ASN A 254 0.36 -3.73 -8.84
N ILE A 255 0.28 -4.62 -9.84
CA ILE A 255 -1.02 -4.97 -10.45
C ILE A 255 -1.98 -5.55 -9.39
N PHE A 256 -1.45 -6.31 -8.42
CA PHE A 256 -2.28 -6.91 -7.38
C PHE A 256 -2.89 -5.89 -6.43
N THR A 257 -2.30 -4.69 -6.28
CA THR A 257 -2.88 -3.65 -5.40
C THR A 257 -4.29 -3.23 -5.81
N ASN A 258 -4.68 -3.50 -7.06
CA ASN A 258 -6.06 -3.30 -7.55
C ASN A 258 -7.10 -4.18 -6.84
N LEU A 259 -6.66 -5.24 -6.17
CA LEU A 259 -7.54 -6.07 -5.34
C LEU A 259 -7.90 -5.39 -4.00
N ILE A 260 -7.08 -4.43 -3.55
CA ILE A 260 -7.32 -3.73 -2.27
C ILE A 260 -8.71 -3.08 -2.25
N PRO A 261 -9.12 -2.24 -3.22
CA PRO A 261 -10.44 -1.63 -3.20
C PRO A 261 -11.59 -2.64 -3.23
N LEU A 262 -11.41 -3.78 -3.91
CA LEU A 262 -12.42 -4.82 -3.95
C LEU A 262 -12.64 -5.44 -2.58
N PHE A 263 -11.56 -5.83 -1.91
CA PHE A 263 -11.63 -6.36 -0.54
C PHE A 263 -12.12 -5.30 0.45
N THR A 264 -11.62 -4.06 0.35
CA THR A 264 -12.08 -2.97 1.22
C THR A 264 -13.56 -2.70 1.03
N ALA A 265 -14.07 -2.61 -0.19
CA ALA A 265 -15.48 -2.40 -0.46
C ALA A 265 -16.35 -3.52 0.12
N LEU A 266 -15.94 -4.79 -0.09
CA LEU A 266 -16.63 -5.94 0.46
C LEU A 266 -16.71 -5.90 2.00
N PHE A 267 -15.58 -5.70 2.66
CA PHE A 267 -15.52 -5.69 4.12
C PHE A 267 -16.11 -4.42 4.74
N SER A 268 -15.99 -3.26 4.09
CA SER A 268 -16.67 -2.04 4.52
C SER A 268 -18.19 -2.18 4.45
N PHE A 269 -18.70 -2.85 3.43
CA PHE A 269 -20.15 -3.18 3.34
C PHE A 269 -20.59 -4.09 4.48
N ILE A 270 -19.85 -5.17 4.74
CA ILE A 270 -20.22 -6.18 5.74
C ILE A 270 -20.05 -5.64 7.18
N ILE A 271 -18.88 -5.03 7.48
CA ILE A 271 -18.44 -4.70 8.84
C ILE A 271 -18.85 -3.27 9.23
N LEU A 272 -18.54 -2.28 8.37
CA LEU A 272 -18.83 -0.87 8.64
C LEU A 272 -20.22 -0.44 8.17
N LYS A 273 -20.97 -1.32 7.49
CA LYS A 273 -22.29 -1.03 6.91
C LYS A 273 -22.26 0.18 5.97
N GLU A 274 -21.15 0.38 5.25
CA GLU A 274 -21.05 1.42 4.22
C GLU A 274 -22.13 1.21 3.16
N LYS A 275 -22.87 2.28 2.85
CA LYS A 275 -23.88 2.23 1.78
C LYS A 275 -23.22 2.39 0.42
N PHE A 276 -23.56 1.50 -0.49
CA PHE A 276 -23.14 1.54 -1.89
C PHE A 276 -24.32 2.00 -2.75
N ASN A 277 -24.11 3.06 -3.51
CA ASN A 277 -25.01 3.50 -4.56
C ASN A 277 -24.37 3.19 -5.93
N PHE A 278 -25.15 3.37 -6.99
CA PHE A 278 -24.70 3.13 -8.38
C PHE A 278 -23.42 3.93 -8.70
N GLN A 279 -23.36 5.19 -8.28
CA GLN A 279 -22.21 6.07 -8.52
C GLN A 279 -20.92 5.51 -7.87
N LYS A 280 -21.01 5.03 -6.63
CA LYS A 280 -19.87 4.42 -5.92
C LYS A 280 -19.35 3.17 -6.64
N ILE A 281 -20.28 2.30 -7.06
CA ILE A 281 -19.93 1.07 -7.78
C ILE A 281 -19.30 1.41 -9.15
N ALA A 282 -19.92 2.29 -9.91
CA ALA A 282 -19.43 2.70 -11.22
C ALA A 282 -18.05 3.37 -11.14
N GLY A 283 -17.83 4.24 -10.14
CA GLY A 283 -16.53 4.88 -9.92
C GLY A 283 -15.42 3.88 -9.57
N ILE A 284 -15.71 2.90 -8.70
CA ILE A 284 -14.76 1.82 -8.38
C ILE A 284 -14.41 1.02 -9.64
N LEU A 285 -15.41 0.64 -10.42
CA LEU A 285 -15.21 -0.13 -11.65
C LEU A 285 -14.40 0.66 -12.69
N LEU A 286 -14.65 1.98 -12.83
CA LEU A 286 -13.85 2.85 -13.71
C LEU A 286 -12.39 2.92 -13.28
N VAL A 287 -12.11 3.09 -11.99
CA VAL A 287 -10.73 3.10 -11.49
C VAL A 287 -10.05 1.77 -11.80
N LEU A 288 -10.68 0.66 -11.44
CA LEU A 288 -10.13 -0.67 -11.69
C LEU A 288 -9.89 -0.92 -13.18
N PHE A 289 -10.86 -0.57 -14.03
CA PHE A 289 -10.72 -0.70 -15.48
C PHE A 289 -9.55 0.15 -16.01
N GLY A 290 -9.43 1.39 -15.57
CA GLY A 290 -8.31 2.26 -15.95
C GLY A 290 -6.96 1.71 -15.53
N VAL A 291 -6.85 1.16 -14.31
CA VAL A 291 -5.63 0.53 -13.84
C VAL A 291 -5.31 -0.73 -14.66
N PHE A 292 -6.29 -1.59 -14.96
CA PHE A 292 -6.09 -2.73 -15.85
C PHE A 292 -5.65 -2.29 -17.25
N ALA A 293 -6.31 -1.28 -17.82
CA ALA A 293 -5.97 -0.74 -19.14
C ALA A 293 -4.53 -0.22 -19.19
N SER A 294 -4.06 0.42 -18.11
CA SER A 294 -2.67 0.94 -18.02
C SER A 294 -1.61 -0.17 -18.09
N GLN A 295 -1.96 -1.40 -17.70
CA GLN A 295 -1.04 -2.55 -17.66
C GLN A 295 -0.98 -3.30 -18.99
N ILE A 296 -1.87 -3.04 -19.94
CA ILE A 296 -1.89 -3.69 -21.24
C ILE A 296 -0.80 -3.09 -22.12
N ASP A 297 0.14 -3.88 -22.60
CA ASP A 297 1.13 -3.43 -23.60
C ASP A 297 0.51 -3.44 -25.02
N LEU A 298 -0.22 -2.36 -25.35
CA LEU A 298 -0.81 -2.18 -26.67
C LEU A 298 0.22 -2.21 -27.80
N ASN A 299 1.45 -1.73 -27.54
CA ASN A 299 2.50 -1.73 -28.56
C ASN A 299 2.92 -3.16 -28.94
N SER A 300 2.92 -4.10 -28.01
CA SER A 300 3.20 -5.51 -28.30
C SER A 300 2.07 -6.17 -29.11
N ILE A 301 0.83 -5.77 -28.87
CA ILE A 301 -0.36 -6.28 -29.58
C ILE A 301 -0.34 -5.79 -31.04
N PHE A 302 -0.07 -4.49 -31.26
CA PHE A 302 0.03 -3.92 -32.62
C PHE A 302 1.22 -4.46 -33.41
N LYS A 303 2.39 -4.69 -32.78
CA LYS A 303 3.54 -5.33 -33.43
C LYS A 303 3.22 -6.77 -33.87
N ARG A 304 2.54 -7.56 -33.02
CA ARG A 304 2.13 -8.94 -33.38
C ARG A 304 1.13 -8.99 -34.55
N LYS A 305 0.19 -8.02 -34.62
CA LYS A 305 -0.73 -7.92 -35.76
C LYS A 305 0.01 -7.56 -37.08
N LYS A 306 1.02 -6.69 -37.01
CA LYS A 306 1.79 -6.29 -38.21
C LYS A 306 2.63 -7.43 -38.79
N ILE A 307 3.16 -8.32 -37.92
CA ILE A 307 3.94 -9.51 -38.32
C ILE A 307 3.03 -10.64 -38.86
N LYS A 308 1.76 -10.72 -38.46
CA LYS A 308 0.82 -11.71 -38.95
C LYS A 308 0.18 -11.35 -40.33
N ASN A 309 0.28 -10.10 -40.74
CA ASN A 309 -0.28 -9.59 -41.96
C ASN A 309 0.81 -9.34 -43.04
N GLN A 310 2.04 -9.74 -42.79
CA GLN A 310 3.16 -9.91 -43.74
C GLN A 310 3.44 -11.41 -43.94
#